data_ea50d48dd7e989b9db2a92bf20665653
#
_entry.id   ea50d48dd7e989b9db2a92bf20665653
#
_cell.length_a   1.000
_cell.length_b   1.000
_cell.length_c   1.000
_cell.angle_alpha   90.00
_cell.angle_beta   90.00
_cell.angle_gamma   90.00
#
_symmetry.space_group_name_H-M   'P 1'
#
loop_
_entity.id
_entity.type
_entity.pdbx_description
1 polymer ?
#
loop_
_entity_poly.entity_id
_entity_poly.type
_entity_poly.pdbx_seq_one_letter_code
_entity_poly.pdbx_strand_id
1 'polypeptide(L)'
;MEYDYTDGADMAPQACEHIAAMTVGGEMDLAFRIVEQTGANLFLTGKAGTGKTTFLRRLRATSRKRMVVLAPTGVAAINADGATIHSFFHFPLTCYIPGQGFVGEEKYFKPSRSTRRILAGMELLVIDEISMVRPDLMDAMDMALRRFRDPSRPFGGVQLLLIGDLRQLSPVVRDADRELLRPYYKSPYFFDSHALREAGMLTIELQTVFRQTDRDFVDMLNAVRDGNIDDTLLRKLNGRYRPGFDPADEEGYIRLTTHNARAAAVNEGKLASLAGQPTVFRARIEGKFPPSA
;
A
#
# COMPACT_ATOMS: atom_id res chain seq x y z
N MET A 1 -9.28 10.40 19.28
CA MET A 1 -8.36 11.13 18.39
C MET A 1 -9.15 11.41 17.13
N GLU A 2 -9.65 12.62 17.00
CA GLU A 2 -10.39 13.08 15.82
C GLU A 2 -9.34 13.40 14.76
N TYR A 3 -9.36 12.68 13.64
CA TYR A 3 -8.55 13.05 12.49
C TYR A 3 -9.28 14.16 11.76
N ASP A 4 -8.77 15.37 11.85
CA ASP A 4 -9.22 16.52 11.08
C ASP A 4 -8.62 16.40 9.66
N TYR A 5 -9.45 16.03 8.68
CA TYR A 5 -9.04 15.84 7.28
C TYR A 5 -9.07 17.14 6.46
N THR A 6 -9.06 18.30 7.10
CA THR A 6 -9.18 19.60 6.41
C THR A 6 -7.87 20.36 6.24
N ASP A 7 -6.75 19.90 6.81
CA ASP A 7 -5.47 20.56 6.57
C ASP A 7 -4.75 19.95 5.38
N GLY A 8 -4.97 20.55 4.22
CA GLY A 8 -4.07 20.43 3.08
C GLY A 8 -2.72 21.00 3.48
N ALA A 9 -1.75 20.13 3.75
CA ALA A 9 -0.39 20.52 4.04
C ALA A 9 0.10 21.45 2.93
N ASP A 10 0.46 22.68 3.31
CA ASP A 10 1.14 23.68 2.50
C ASP A 10 2.42 23.06 1.93
N MET A 11 2.33 22.44 0.76
CA MET A 11 3.51 22.03 0.01
C MET A 11 4.22 23.30 -0.46
N ALA A 12 5.49 23.45 -0.08
CA ALA A 12 6.29 24.59 -0.47
C ALA A 12 6.18 24.83 -2.01
N PRO A 13 6.01 26.09 -2.46
CA PRO A 13 5.79 26.42 -3.88
C PRO A 13 6.79 25.77 -4.86
N GLN A 14 8.05 25.60 -4.44
CA GLN A 14 9.09 24.93 -5.21
C GLN A 14 8.82 23.44 -5.47
N ALA A 15 8.12 22.74 -4.56
CA ALA A 15 7.74 21.34 -4.76
C ALA A 15 6.60 21.23 -5.80
N CYS A 16 5.67 22.19 -5.82
CA CYS A 16 4.61 22.25 -6.83
C CYS A 16 5.15 22.58 -8.22
N GLU A 17 6.12 23.48 -8.35
CA GLU A 17 6.76 23.81 -9.62
C GLU A 17 7.59 22.63 -10.17
N HIS A 18 8.28 21.90 -9.31
CA HIS A 18 9.05 20.71 -9.74
C HIS A 18 8.12 19.56 -10.20
N ILE A 19 6.96 19.41 -9.54
CA ILE A 19 5.93 18.44 -9.94
C ILE A 19 5.25 18.86 -11.26
N ALA A 20 5.03 20.14 -11.47
CA ALA A 20 4.47 20.67 -12.72
C ALA A 20 5.45 20.54 -13.90
N ALA A 21 6.75 20.68 -13.68
CA ALA A 21 7.78 20.52 -14.71
C ALA A 21 8.01 19.07 -15.19
N MET A 22 7.51 18.08 -14.47
CA MET A 22 7.50 16.66 -14.91
C MET A 22 6.38 16.34 -15.94
N THR A 23 5.88 17.34 -16.63
CA THR A 23 4.87 17.21 -17.69
C THR A 23 5.55 16.76 -18.97
N VAL A 24 5.94 15.52 -19.06
CA VAL A 24 6.25 14.89 -20.35
C VAL A 24 5.05 14.02 -20.69
N GLY A 25 4.40 14.30 -21.82
CA GLY A 25 3.29 13.48 -22.31
C GLY A 25 3.74 12.02 -22.39
N GLY A 26 2.88 11.10 -21.90
CA GLY A 26 3.20 9.70 -21.81
C GLY A 26 2.20 8.97 -20.91
N GLU A 27 2.61 7.81 -20.39
CA GLU A 27 1.75 6.94 -19.57
C GLU A 27 1.22 7.66 -18.31
N MET A 28 2.03 8.52 -17.71
CA MET A 28 1.67 9.26 -16.50
C MET A 28 0.55 10.28 -16.75
N ASP A 29 0.59 11.00 -17.88
CA ASP A 29 -0.47 11.93 -18.25
C ASP A 29 -1.75 11.22 -18.70
N LEU A 30 -1.60 10.07 -19.37
CA LEU A 30 -2.74 9.23 -19.71
C LEU A 30 -3.42 8.70 -18.44
N ALA A 31 -2.64 8.19 -17.47
CA ALA A 31 -3.17 7.75 -16.19
C ALA A 31 -3.91 8.88 -15.46
N PHE A 32 -3.34 10.08 -15.44
CA PHE A 32 -3.96 11.25 -14.83
C PHE A 32 -5.31 11.61 -15.49
N ARG A 33 -5.35 11.64 -16.83
CA ARG A 33 -6.61 11.91 -17.57
C ARG A 33 -7.67 10.84 -17.31
N ILE A 34 -7.30 9.56 -17.28
CA ILE A 34 -8.25 8.48 -16.96
C ILE A 34 -8.83 8.69 -15.57
N VAL A 35 -8.01 8.99 -14.58
CA VAL A 35 -8.47 9.20 -13.20
C VAL A 35 -9.37 10.45 -13.12
N GLU A 36 -8.99 11.57 -13.72
CA GLU A 36 -9.73 12.84 -13.58
C GLU A 36 -10.98 12.94 -14.45
N GLN A 37 -10.91 12.42 -15.67
CA GLN A 37 -11.94 12.67 -16.69
C GLN A 37 -12.90 11.49 -16.87
N THR A 38 -12.64 10.35 -16.23
CA THR A 38 -13.47 9.16 -16.37
C THR A 38 -13.84 8.57 -15.02
N GLY A 39 -14.70 7.54 -15.03
CA GLY A 39 -14.99 6.67 -13.87
C GLY A 39 -14.33 5.30 -13.97
N ALA A 40 -13.43 5.10 -14.93
CA ALA A 40 -12.78 3.81 -15.14
C ALA A 40 -11.77 3.50 -14.02
N ASN A 41 -11.80 2.27 -13.52
CA ASN A 41 -10.81 1.80 -12.56
C ASN A 41 -9.45 1.65 -13.25
N LEU A 42 -8.38 1.99 -12.53
CA LEU A 42 -7.03 1.98 -13.06
C LEU A 42 -6.07 1.25 -12.12
N PHE A 43 -5.32 0.30 -12.66
CA PHE A 43 -4.11 -0.22 -12.04
C PHE A 43 -2.89 0.47 -12.65
N LEU A 44 -2.21 1.28 -11.84
CA LEU A 44 -0.97 1.96 -12.20
C LEU A 44 0.21 1.16 -11.65
N THR A 45 0.93 0.49 -12.53
CA THR A 45 2.09 -0.32 -12.17
C THR A 45 3.37 0.26 -12.78
N GLY A 46 4.49 -0.38 -12.49
CA GLY A 46 5.81 0.00 -13.02
C GLY A 46 6.93 -0.35 -12.03
N LYS A 47 8.15 -0.36 -12.54
CA LYS A 47 9.36 -0.68 -11.78
C LYS A 47 9.57 0.27 -10.59
N ALA A 48 10.45 -0.12 -9.66
CA ALA A 48 10.85 0.81 -8.60
C ALA A 48 11.48 2.07 -9.22
N GLY A 49 11.09 3.25 -8.71
CA GLY A 49 11.61 4.53 -9.21
C GLY A 49 10.98 5.07 -10.49
N THR A 50 9.88 4.48 -10.99
CA THR A 50 9.16 4.99 -12.18
C THR A 50 8.22 6.16 -11.88
N GLY A 51 8.18 6.67 -10.65
CA GLY A 51 7.40 7.85 -10.31
C GLY A 51 5.98 7.58 -9.81
N LYS A 52 5.61 6.35 -9.43
CA LYS A 52 4.28 6.04 -8.85
C LYS A 52 3.91 6.94 -7.67
N THR A 53 4.82 7.11 -6.72
CA THR A 53 4.62 8.00 -5.56
C THR A 53 4.52 9.47 -5.98
N THR A 54 5.29 9.89 -6.96
CA THR A 54 5.23 11.25 -7.54
C THR A 54 3.89 11.48 -8.22
N PHE A 55 3.38 10.49 -8.96
CA PHE A 55 2.06 10.52 -9.55
C PHE A 55 0.97 10.71 -8.48
N LEU A 56 1.02 9.94 -7.40
CA LEU A 56 0.05 10.05 -6.31
C LEU A 56 0.09 11.44 -5.66
N ARG A 57 1.29 11.98 -5.39
CA ARG A 57 1.45 13.34 -4.84
C ARG A 57 0.87 14.40 -5.79
N ARG A 58 1.17 14.32 -7.09
CA ARG A 58 0.59 15.21 -8.10
C ARG A 58 -0.93 15.11 -8.12
N LEU A 59 -1.47 13.89 -8.13
CA LEU A 59 -2.91 13.66 -8.13
C LEU A 59 -3.58 14.30 -6.91
N ARG A 60 -3.02 14.12 -5.71
CA ARG A 60 -3.54 14.75 -4.48
C ARG A 60 -3.54 16.26 -4.53
N ALA A 61 -2.49 16.86 -5.09
CA ALA A 61 -2.35 18.31 -5.18
C ALA A 61 -3.30 18.97 -6.21
N THR A 62 -3.74 18.22 -7.23
CA THR A 62 -4.43 18.81 -8.39
C THR A 62 -5.79 18.20 -8.67
N SER A 63 -6.12 17.04 -8.12
CA SER A 63 -7.41 16.39 -8.35
C SER A 63 -8.56 17.17 -7.73
N ARG A 64 -9.69 17.20 -8.45
CA ARG A 64 -10.96 17.74 -7.97
C ARG A 64 -11.85 16.69 -7.33
N LYS A 65 -11.48 15.43 -7.40
CA LYS A 65 -12.27 14.32 -6.84
C LYS A 65 -12.06 14.22 -5.34
N ARG A 66 -13.14 13.97 -4.62
CA ARG A 66 -13.10 13.61 -3.19
C ARG A 66 -12.47 12.22 -3.08
N MET A 67 -11.18 12.19 -2.78
CA MET A 67 -10.42 10.97 -2.74
C MET A 67 -10.08 10.54 -1.30
N VAL A 68 -9.96 9.23 -1.13
CA VAL A 68 -9.38 8.61 0.06
C VAL A 68 -8.18 7.78 -0.37
N VAL A 69 -7.06 7.93 0.33
CA VAL A 69 -5.82 7.19 0.05
C VAL A 69 -5.60 6.18 1.17
N LEU A 70 -5.50 4.91 0.80
CA LEU A 70 -5.30 3.80 1.72
C LEU A 70 -4.07 2.98 1.33
N ALA A 71 -3.53 2.24 2.30
CA ALA A 71 -2.45 1.30 2.07
C ALA A 71 -2.58 0.06 2.98
N PRO A 72 -1.95 -1.07 2.63
CA PRO A 72 -2.03 -2.30 3.44
C PRO A 72 -1.27 -2.24 4.75
N THR A 73 -0.20 -1.43 4.84
CA THR A 73 0.67 -1.34 6.01
C THR A 73 0.75 0.09 6.55
N GLY A 74 1.09 0.23 7.85
CA GLY A 74 1.27 1.54 8.47
C GLY A 74 2.36 2.38 7.80
N VAL A 75 3.49 1.77 7.44
CA VAL A 75 4.60 2.47 6.76
C VAL A 75 4.17 2.96 5.38
N ALA A 76 3.49 2.13 4.59
CA ALA A 76 2.97 2.53 3.29
C ALA A 76 1.92 3.64 3.43
N ALA A 77 1.04 3.57 4.44
CA ALA A 77 0.04 4.59 4.71
C ALA A 77 0.68 5.96 5.04
N ILE A 78 1.72 5.98 5.89
CA ILE A 78 2.47 7.20 6.20
C ILE A 78 3.12 7.77 4.93
N ASN A 79 3.77 6.92 4.12
CA ASN A 79 4.45 7.35 2.88
C ASN A 79 3.47 7.90 1.84
N ALA A 80 2.25 7.35 1.79
CA ALA A 80 1.16 7.80 0.92
C ALA A 80 0.37 8.97 1.51
N ASP A 81 0.70 9.41 2.73
CA ASP A 81 -0.06 10.39 3.51
C ASP A 81 -1.55 10.00 3.56
N GLY A 82 -1.81 8.77 3.96
CA GLY A 82 -3.13 8.14 4.00
C GLY A 82 -3.35 7.35 5.28
N ALA A 83 -4.30 6.43 5.26
CA ALA A 83 -4.60 5.53 6.35
C ALA A 83 -4.41 4.06 5.96
N THR A 84 -4.34 3.15 6.93
CA THR A 84 -4.38 1.72 6.58
C THR A 84 -5.80 1.29 6.25
N ILE A 85 -5.94 0.32 5.34
CA ILE A 85 -7.25 -0.25 4.94
C ILE A 85 -8.04 -0.71 6.18
N HIS A 86 -7.37 -1.47 7.06
CA HIS A 86 -8.02 -2.00 8.27
C HIS A 86 -8.47 -0.90 9.23
N SER A 87 -7.66 0.14 9.42
CA SER A 87 -8.02 1.27 10.29
C SER A 87 -9.19 2.07 9.73
N PHE A 88 -9.17 2.39 8.43
CA PHE A 88 -10.21 3.20 7.80
C PHE A 88 -11.57 2.50 7.79
N PHE A 89 -11.59 1.23 7.41
CA PHE A 89 -12.82 0.44 7.37
C PHE A 89 -13.16 -0.22 8.72
N HIS A 90 -12.31 -0.08 9.74
CA HIS A 90 -12.45 -0.80 11.03
C HIS A 90 -12.61 -2.32 10.83
N PHE A 91 -11.86 -2.90 9.88
CA PHE A 91 -11.88 -4.32 9.62
C PHE A 91 -11.05 -5.09 10.66
N PRO A 92 -11.53 -6.25 11.10
CA PRO A 92 -10.72 -7.14 11.94
C PRO A 92 -9.55 -7.73 11.12
N LEU A 93 -8.52 -8.21 11.83
CA LEU A 93 -7.33 -8.82 11.21
C LEU A 93 -7.55 -10.30 10.85
N THR A 94 -8.78 -10.67 10.46
CA THR A 94 -9.18 -12.03 10.06
C THR A 94 -9.56 -12.05 8.59
N CYS A 95 -9.69 -13.24 8.00
CA CYS A 95 -10.13 -13.39 6.62
C CYS A 95 -11.59 -12.98 6.43
N TYR A 96 -11.87 -12.38 5.29
CA TYR A 96 -13.21 -12.16 4.81
C TYR A 96 -13.63 -13.29 3.87
N ILE A 97 -14.76 -13.92 4.16
CA ILE A 97 -15.34 -14.98 3.34
C ILE A 97 -16.54 -14.41 2.58
N PRO A 98 -16.57 -14.46 1.25
CA PRO A 98 -17.66 -13.97 0.44
C PRO A 98 -19.01 -14.58 0.88
N GLY A 99 -20.00 -13.73 1.12
CA GLY A 99 -21.34 -14.14 1.58
C GLY A 99 -21.45 -14.53 3.06
N GLN A 100 -20.32 -14.69 3.80
CA GLN A 100 -20.31 -15.07 5.21
C GLN A 100 -19.79 -13.95 6.13
N GLY A 101 -18.92 -13.08 5.62
CA GLY A 101 -18.31 -12.01 6.41
C GLY A 101 -16.92 -12.37 6.98
N PHE A 102 -16.47 -11.65 8.00
CA PHE A 102 -15.19 -11.90 8.64
C PHE A 102 -15.23 -13.09 9.58
N VAL A 103 -14.23 -13.95 9.51
CA VAL A 103 -14.12 -15.16 10.33
C VAL A 103 -14.07 -14.81 11.82
N GLY A 104 -14.96 -15.41 12.61
CA GLY A 104 -15.00 -15.20 14.07
C GLY A 104 -15.65 -13.88 14.52
N GLU A 105 -16.15 -13.07 13.62
CA GLU A 105 -16.73 -11.75 13.92
C GLU A 105 -18.19 -11.66 13.44
N GLU A 106 -19.14 -11.68 14.37
CA GLU A 106 -20.58 -11.55 14.04
C GLU A 106 -20.99 -10.11 13.72
N LYS A 107 -20.28 -9.11 14.26
CA LYS A 107 -20.62 -7.68 14.16
C LYS A 107 -19.38 -6.86 13.84
N TYR A 108 -19.10 -6.72 12.60
CA TYR A 108 -18.02 -5.90 12.08
C TYR A 108 -18.58 -4.65 11.38
N PHE A 109 -17.68 -3.68 11.21
CA PHE A 109 -17.90 -2.45 10.44
C PHE A 109 -19.08 -1.60 10.92
N LYS A 110 -18.88 -0.93 12.04
CA LYS A 110 -19.74 0.15 12.52
C LYS A 110 -18.99 1.49 12.42
N PRO A 111 -18.94 2.08 11.22
CA PRO A 111 -18.18 3.33 11.05
C PRO A 111 -18.84 4.47 11.82
N SER A 112 -18.00 5.41 12.27
CA SER A 112 -18.44 6.67 12.87
C SER A 112 -19.32 7.49 11.91
N ARG A 113 -19.98 8.53 12.40
CA ARG A 113 -20.77 9.44 11.54
C ARG A 113 -19.85 10.13 10.50
N SER A 114 -18.64 10.51 10.89
CA SER A 114 -17.64 11.11 9.99
C SER A 114 -17.23 10.13 8.90
N THR A 115 -16.86 8.90 9.25
CA THR A 115 -16.50 7.87 8.28
C THR A 115 -17.63 7.56 7.29
N ARG A 116 -18.89 7.51 7.77
CA ARG A 116 -20.05 7.32 6.88
C ARG A 116 -20.22 8.45 5.87
N ARG A 117 -19.97 9.70 6.30
CA ARG A 117 -20.03 10.87 5.39
C ARG A 117 -18.92 10.79 4.34
N ILE A 118 -17.71 10.37 4.72
CA ILE A 118 -16.60 10.16 3.79
C ILE A 118 -16.96 9.06 2.78
N LEU A 119 -17.42 7.89 3.25
CA LEU A 119 -17.82 6.77 2.39
C LEU A 119 -18.93 7.17 1.39
N ALA A 120 -19.95 7.88 1.86
CA ALA A 120 -21.04 8.33 0.99
C ALA A 120 -20.61 9.36 -0.05
N GLY A 121 -19.65 10.21 0.30
CA GLY A 121 -19.15 11.28 -0.57
C GLY A 121 -17.96 10.93 -1.45
N MET A 122 -17.27 9.81 -1.19
CA MET A 122 -16.05 9.41 -1.89
C MET A 122 -16.29 9.21 -3.39
N GLU A 123 -15.44 9.77 -4.24
CA GLU A 123 -15.47 9.61 -5.69
C GLU A 123 -14.33 8.73 -6.19
N LEU A 124 -13.19 8.75 -5.48
CA LEU A 124 -11.99 8.02 -5.82
C LEU A 124 -11.41 7.33 -4.57
N LEU A 125 -11.23 6.04 -4.65
CA LEU A 125 -10.47 5.26 -3.67
C LEU A 125 -9.11 4.90 -4.26
N VAL A 126 -8.05 5.42 -3.65
CA VAL A 126 -6.68 5.10 -4.01
C VAL A 126 -6.15 4.06 -3.04
N ILE A 127 -5.55 2.98 -3.56
CA ILE A 127 -4.86 1.98 -2.75
C ILE A 127 -3.42 1.92 -3.23
N ASP A 128 -2.50 2.41 -2.39
CA ASP A 128 -1.06 2.29 -2.64
C ASP A 128 -0.54 0.95 -2.13
N GLU A 129 0.56 0.46 -2.68
CA GLU A 129 1.14 -0.86 -2.43
C GLU A 129 0.12 -2.01 -2.58
N ILE A 130 -0.70 -1.95 -3.63
CA ILE A 130 -1.78 -2.91 -3.89
C ILE A 130 -1.27 -4.36 -4.03
N SER A 131 -0.02 -4.57 -4.39
CA SER A 131 0.60 -5.91 -4.50
C SER A 131 0.54 -6.71 -3.20
N MET A 132 0.44 -6.04 -2.04
CA MET A 132 0.35 -6.67 -0.73
C MET A 132 -1.10 -6.90 -0.27
N VAL A 133 -2.10 -6.52 -1.06
CA VAL A 133 -3.52 -6.64 -0.73
C VAL A 133 -4.07 -7.96 -1.22
N ARG A 134 -4.73 -8.70 -0.33
CA ARG A 134 -5.39 -9.97 -0.64
C ARG A 134 -6.74 -9.74 -1.32
N PRO A 135 -7.22 -10.71 -2.14
CA PRO A 135 -8.50 -10.60 -2.83
C PRO A 135 -9.71 -10.53 -1.88
N ASP A 136 -9.67 -11.24 -0.76
CA ASP A 136 -10.71 -11.19 0.26
C ASP A 136 -10.85 -9.80 0.90
N LEU A 137 -9.74 -9.09 1.08
CA LEU A 137 -9.76 -7.73 1.59
C LEU A 137 -10.36 -6.74 0.57
N MET A 138 -10.14 -6.98 -0.74
CA MET A 138 -10.80 -6.21 -1.80
C MET A 138 -12.31 -6.44 -1.78
N ASP A 139 -12.76 -7.69 -1.66
CA ASP A 139 -14.20 -8.03 -1.59
C ASP A 139 -14.84 -7.50 -0.29
N ALA A 140 -14.10 -7.44 0.82
CA ALA A 140 -14.56 -6.79 2.05
C ALA A 140 -14.75 -5.27 1.86
N MET A 141 -13.85 -4.59 1.13
CA MET A 141 -14.01 -3.18 0.79
C MET A 141 -15.21 -2.95 -0.13
N ASP A 142 -15.43 -3.83 -1.10
CA ASP A 142 -16.63 -3.80 -1.96
C ASP A 142 -17.89 -3.90 -1.12
N MET A 143 -18.00 -4.91 -0.25
CA MET A 143 -19.14 -5.09 0.65
C MET A 143 -19.40 -3.83 1.48
N ALA A 144 -18.36 -3.23 2.04
CA ALA A 144 -18.49 -2.02 2.84
C ALA A 144 -18.96 -0.82 2.00
N LEU A 145 -18.42 -0.63 0.80
CA LEU A 145 -18.80 0.48 -0.09
C LEU A 145 -20.22 0.31 -0.63
N ARG A 146 -20.61 -0.88 -1.09
CA ARG A 146 -22.00 -1.17 -1.52
C ARG A 146 -23.00 -0.85 -0.42
N ARG A 147 -22.68 -1.16 0.84
CA ARG A 147 -23.57 -0.90 1.98
C ARG A 147 -23.91 0.57 2.20
N PHE A 148 -22.98 1.49 1.91
CA PHE A 148 -23.13 2.93 2.18
C PHE A 148 -23.36 3.78 0.94
N ARG A 149 -23.34 3.17 -0.23
CA ARG A 149 -23.51 3.83 -1.53
C ARG A 149 -24.55 3.07 -2.38
N ASP A 150 -24.13 2.60 -3.55
CA ASP A 150 -24.99 1.88 -4.49
C ASP A 150 -24.76 0.36 -4.34
N PRO A 151 -25.72 -0.39 -3.80
CA PRO A 151 -25.59 -1.82 -3.61
C PRO A 151 -25.55 -2.62 -4.92
N SER A 152 -26.01 -2.04 -6.03
CA SER A 152 -26.07 -2.69 -7.34
C SER A 152 -24.75 -2.57 -8.12
N ARG A 153 -23.84 -1.70 -7.70
CA ARG A 153 -22.59 -1.43 -8.42
C ARG A 153 -21.36 -1.90 -7.64
N PRO A 154 -20.37 -2.54 -8.30
CA PRO A 154 -19.10 -2.86 -7.66
C PRO A 154 -18.50 -1.64 -6.99
N PHE A 155 -17.96 -1.84 -5.77
CA PHE A 155 -17.41 -0.80 -4.91
C PHE A 155 -18.36 0.39 -4.67
N GLY A 156 -19.68 0.14 -4.73
CA GLY A 156 -20.68 1.20 -4.59
C GLY A 156 -20.60 2.26 -5.66
N GLY A 157 -19.98 1.99 -6.81
CA GLY A 157 -19.74 2.92 -7.90
C GLY A 157 -18.59 3.90 -7.66
N VAL A 158 -17.74 3.69 -6.66
CA VAL A 158 -16.50 4.46 -6.45
C VAL A 158 -15.48 4.04 -7.50
N GLN A 159 -14.79 5.00 -8.10
CA GLN A 159 -13.65 4.73 -8.97
C GLN A 159 -12.46 4.25 -8.13
N LEU A 160 -11.72 3.25 -8.62
CA LEU A 160 -10.52 2.73 -7.99
C LEU A 160 -9.27 3.19 -8.74
N LEU A 161 -8.25 3.63 -7.99
CA LEU A 161 -6.88 3.77 -8.45
C LEU A 161 -6.00 2.86 -7.61
N LEU A 162 -5.51 1.79 -8.20
CA LEU A 162 -4.67 0.79 -7.57
C LEU A 162 -3.22 1.02 -7.99
N ILE A 163 -2.33 1.26 -7.04
CA ILE A 163 -0.92 1.58 -7.32
C ILE A 163 -0.04 0.49 -6.71
N GLY A 164 0.91 -0.06 -7.49
CA GLY A 164 1.83 -1.06 -6.97
C GLY A 164 2.68 -1.75 -8.03
N ASP A 165 3.44 -2.75 -7.60
CA ASP A 165 4.30 -3.55 -8.45
C ASP A 165 4.18 -5.03 -8.03
N LEU A 166 3.58 -5.86 -8.90
CA LEU A 166 3.37 -7.30 -8.63
C LEU A 166 4.66 -8.12 -8.50
N ARG A 167 5.81 -7.54 -8.85
CA ARG A 167 7.11 -8.18 -8.68
C ARG A 167 7.83 -7.76 -7.38
N GLN A 168 7.18 -6.91 -6.58
CA GLN A 168 7.60 -6.59 -5.22
C GLN A 168 6.93 -7.53 -4.21
N LEU A 169 6.78 -7.09 -2.95
CA LEU A 169 6.21 -7.95 -1.91
C LEU A 169 4.80 -8.41 -2.25
N SER A 170 4.59 -9.71 -2.19
CA SER A 170 3.28 -10.35 -2.34
C SER A 170 2.48 -10.27 -1.05
N PRO A 171 1.16 -10.52 -1.10
CA PRO A 171 0.35 -10.60 0.10
C PRO A 171 0.85 -11.70 1.04
N VAL A 172 0.87 -11.39 2.34
CA VAL A 172 1.19 -12.38 3.37
C VAL A 172 -0.07 -13.18 3.67
N VAL A 173 -0.03 -14.49 3.41
CA VAL A 173 -1.13 -15.43 3.67
C VAL A 173 -0.63 -16.52 4.59
N ARG A 174 -1.18 -16.61 5.80
CA ARG A 174 -0.90 -17.70 6.75
C ARG A 174 -1.48 -19.00 6.21
N ASP A 175 -0.91 -20.15 6.58
CA ASP A 175 -1.41 -21.44 6.08
C ASP A 175 -2.88 -21.69 6.43
N ALA A 176 -3.32 -21.34 7.63
CA ALA A 176 -4.72 -21.41 8.02
C ALA A 176 -5.63 -20.52 7.17
N ASP A 177 -5.19 -19.30 6.84
CA ASP A 177 -5.92 -18.37 5.97
C ASP A 177 -6.00 -18.90 4.53
N ARG A 178 -4.93 -19.55 4.07
CA ARG A 178 -4.85 -20.14 2.72
C ARG A 178 -5.90 -21.23 2.52
N GLU A 179 -6.06 -22.12 3.49
CA GLU A 179 -7.07 -23.18 3.42
C GLU A 179 -8.50 -22.61 3.41
N LEU A 180 -8.75 -21.56 4.18
CA LEU A 180 -10.05 -20.87 4.22
C LEU A 180 -10.39 -20.14 2.91
N LEU A 181 -9.38 -19.52 2.27
CA LEU A 181 -9.59 -18.70 1.06
C LEU A 181 -9.53 -19.50 -0.24
N ARG A 182 -8.88 -20.66 -0.26
CA ARG A 182 -8.71 -21.53 -1.43
C ARG A 182 -9.99 -21.88 -2.19
N PRO A 183 -11.16 -22.11 -1.54
CA PRO A 183 -12.40 -22.37 -2.27
C PRO A 183 -12.91 -21.18 -3.08
N TYR A 184 -12.50 -19.96 -2.74
CA TYR A 184 -13.05 -18.72 -3.29
C TYR A 184 -12.10 -18.05 -4.27
N TYR A 185 -10.77 -18.17 -4.08
CA TYR A 185 -9.77 -17.45 -4.84
C TYR A 185 -8.68 -18.38 -5.37
N LYS A 186 -8.27 -18.16 -6.62
CA LYS A 186 -7.24 -18.97 -7.31
C LYS A 186 -5.83 -18.52 -6.94
N SER A 187 -5.67 -17.26 -6.55
CA SER A 187 -4.39 -16.66 -6.18
C SER A 187 -4.53 -15.74 -4.97
N PRO A 188 -3.44 -15.41 -4.27
CA PRO A 188 -3.49 -14.50 -3.14
C PRO A 188 -3.56 -13.03 -3.53
N TYR A 189 -3.54 -12.69 -4.82
CA TYR A 189 -3.43 -11.32 -5.29
C TYR A 189 -4.78 -10.63 -5.43
N PHE A 190 -4.80 -9.32 -5.27
CA PHE A 190 -5.98 -8.45 -5.31
C PHE A 190 -6.84 -8.62 -6.57
N PHE A 191 -6.23 -8.90 -7.72
CA PHE A 191 -6.94 -9.05 -9.00
C PHE A 191 -7.81 -10.31 -9.08
N ASP A 192 -7.70 -11.21 -8.10
CA ASP A 192 -8.54 -12.40 -7.99
C ASP A 192 -9.86 -12.12 -7.23
N SER A 193 -10.05 -10.91 -6.70
CA SER A 193 -11.30 -10.43 -6.10
C SER A 193 -12.47 -10.55 -7.07
N HIS A 194 -13.61 -11.03 -6.56
CA HIS A 194 -14.85 -11.15 -7.34
C HIS A 194 -15.36 -9.78 -7.77
N ALA A 195 -15.39 -8.84 -6.84
CA ALA A 195 -15.86 -7.47 -7.09
C ALA A 195 -14.98 -6.74 -8.12
N LEU A 196 -13.66 -6.93 -8.07
CA LEU A 196 -12.75 -6.28 -9.01
C LEU A 196 -12.88 -6.86 -10.42
N ARG A 197 -13.12 -8.17 -10.54
CA ARG A 197 -13.41 -8.80 -11.84
C ARG A 197 -14.73 -8.28 -12.43
N GLU A 198 -15.76 -8.12 -11.60
CA GLU A 198 -17.04 -7.53 -12.02
C GLU A 198 -16.87 -6.07 -12.47
N ALA A 199 -16.09 -5.29 -11.70
CA ALA A 199 -15.87 -3.87 -11.96
C ALA A 199 -15.07 -3.60 -13.24
N GLY A 200 -14.18 -4.50 -13.60
CA GLY A 200 -13.18 -4.29 -14.65
C GLY A 200 -12.13 -3.25 -14.26
N MET A 201 -10.98 -3.28 -14.94
CA MET A 201 -9.85 -2.41 -14.62
C MET A 201 -8.95 -2.22 -15.84
N LEU A 202 -8.56 -0.97 -16.11
CA LEU A 202 -7.49 -0.64 -17.05
C LEU A 202 -6.14 -0.81 -16.36
N THR A 203 -5.10 -1.12 -17.12
CA THR A 203 -3.72 -1.20 -16.60
C THR A 203 -2.82 -0.26 -17.39
N ILE A 204 -2.04 0.55 -16.69
CA ILE A 204 -0.95 1.35 -17.25
C ILE A 204 0.33 0.99 -16.52
N GLU A 205 1.37 0.63 -17.28
CA GLU A 205 2.70 0.38 -16.76
C GLU A 205 3.62 1.57 -17.08
N LEU A 206 4.16 2.22 -16.03
CA LEU A 206 5.15 3.27 -16.16
C LEU A 206 6.51 2.67 -16.52
N GLN A 207 7.08 3.04 -17.65
CA GLN A 207 8.32 2.46 -18.19
C GLN A 207 9.57 3.22 -17.75
N THR A 208 9.48 4.56 -17.64
CA THR A 208 10.65 5.42 -17.38
C THR A 208 11.06 5.39 -15.92
N VAL A 209 12.32 5.04 -15.63
CA VAL A 209 12.90 5.04 -14.28
C VAL A 209 13.61 6.36 -14.02
N PHE A 210 13.25 7.05 -12.93
CA PHE A 210 13.80 8.39 -12.57
C PHE A 210 14.69 8.38 -11.33
N ARG A 211 14.54 7.40 -10.44
CA ARG A 211 15.19 7.41 -9.11
C ARG A 211 16.68 7.12 -9.13
N GLN A 212 17.14 6.28 -10.05
CA GLN A 212 18.51 5.81 -10.11
C GLN A 212 19.24 6.38 -11.33
N THR A 213 20.40 6.99 -11.10
CA THR A 213 21.27 7.51 -12.16
C THR A 213 22.37 6.51 -12.57
N ASP A 214 22.70 5.55 -11.71
CA ASP A 214 23.62 4.45 -12.00
C ASP A 214 22.92 3.39 -12.87
N ARG A 215 23.20 3.43 -14.16
CA ARG A 215 22.59 2.51 -15.15
C ARG A 215 22.93 1.05 -14.86
N ASP A 216 24.17 0.76 -14.49
CA ASP A 216 24.59 -0.62 -14.17
C ASP A 216 23.80 -1.19 -13.01
N PHE A 217 23.52 -0.37 -11.99
CA PHE A 217 22.71 -0.77 -10.85
C PHE A 217 21.25 -0.96 -11.25
N VAL A 218 20.68 -0.08 -12.06
CA VAL A 218 19.31 -0.21 -12.59
C VAL A 218 19.14 -1.48 -13.41
N ASP A 219 20.09 -1.77 -14.31
CA ASP A 219 20.06 -2.96 -15.15
C ASP A 219 20.18 -4.24 -14.32
N MET A 220 21.02 -4.23 -13.28
CA MET A 220 21.14 -5.32 -12.32
C MET A 220 19.82 -5.57 -11.57
N LEU A 221 19.18 -4.52 -11.06
CA LEU A 221 17.88 -4.63 -10.38
C LEU A 221 16.78 -5.13 -11.31
N ASN A 222 16.76 -4.67 -12.57
CA ASN A 222 15.82 -5.14 -13.58
C ASN A 222 16.03 -6.62 -13.91
N ALA A 223 17.26 -7.06 -14.06
CA ALA A 223 17.57 -8.46 -14.33
C ALA A 223 17.12 -9.37 -13.16
N VAL A 224 17.35 -8.95 -11.91
CA VAL A 224 16.83 -9.66 -10.72
C VAL A 224 15.32 -9.71 -10.73
N ARG A 225 14.66 -8.56 -11.01
CA ARG A 225 13.19 -8.44 -11.07
C ARG A 225 12.58 -9.36 -12.13
N ASP A 226 13.21 -9.43 -13.28
CA ASP A 226 12.73 -10.20 -14.44
C ASP A 226 13.12 -11.70 -14.37
N GLY A 227 13.86 -12.10 -13.33
CA GLY A 227 14.33 -13.49 -13.15
C GLY A 227 15.48 -13.88 -14.09
N ASN A 228 16.10 -12.91 -14.76
CA ASN A 228 17.20 -13.11 -15.71
C ASN A 228 18.56 -12.98 -14.98
N ILE A 229 18.80 -13.85 -14.00
CA ILE A 229 20.03 -13.84 -13.20
C ILE A 229 21.01 -14.83 -13.83
N ASP A 230 22.08 -14.31 -14.42
CA ASP A 230 23.20 -15.09 -14.89
C ASP A 230 24.36 -15.11 -13.89
N ASP A 231 25.37 -15.93 -14.16
CA ASP A 231 26.57 -16.04 -13.29
C ASP A 231 27.36 -14.72 -13.18
N THR A 232 27.27 -13.87 -14.17
CA THR A 232 27.97 -12.56 -14.17
C THR A 232 27.28 -11.61 -13.23
N LEU A 233 25.96 -11.55 -13.28
CA LEU A 233 25.15 -10.74 -12.36
C LEU A 233 25.30 -11.25 -10.93
N LEU A 234 25.26 -12.58 -10.73
CA LEU A 234 25.42 -13.19 -9.41
C LEU A 234 26.80 -12.84 -8.81
N ARG A 235 27.87 -12.88 -9.61
CA ARG A 235 29.21 -12.43 -9.19
C ARG A 235 29.25 -10.96 -8.81
N LYS A 236 28.60 -10.07 -9.59
CA LYS A 236 28.49 -8.64 -9.25
C LYS A 236 27.78 -8.42 -7.92
N LEU A 237 26.66 -9.10 -7.67
CA LEU A 237 25.91 -9.05 -6.42
C LEU A 237 26.76 -9.57 -5.24
N ASN A 238 27.38 -10.73 -5.40
CA ASN A 238 28.23 -11.35 -4.38
C ASN A 238 29.49 -10.51 -4.09
N GLY A 239 29.98 -9.70 -5.02
CA GLY A 239 31.05 -8.73 -4.81
C GLY A 239 30.70 -7.65 -3.77
N ARG A 240 29.45 -7.47 -3.43
CA ARG A 240 29.01 -6.57 -2.34
C ARG A 240 28.98 -7.26 -0.97
N TYR A 241 29.13 -8.58 -0.93
CA TYR A 241 29.16 -9.32 0.33
C TYR A 241 30.45 -8.98 1.12
N ARG A 242 30.26 -8.49 2.33
CA ARG A 242 31.33 -8.12 3.28
C ARG A 242 31.08 -8.85 4.61
N PRO A 243 31.74 -9.97 4.87
CA PRO A 243 31.64 -10.66 6.15
C PRO A 243 32.02 -9.75 7.30
N GLY A 244 31.22 -9.74 8.38
CA GLY A 244 31.50 -8.93 9.56
C GLY A 244 31.29 -7.43 9.37
N PHE A 245 30.64 -6.98 8.27
CA PHE A 245 30.30 -5.57 8.10
C PHE A 245 29.28 -5.12 9.16
N ASP A 246 29.72 -4.22 10.01
CA ASP A 246 28.90 -3.61 11.08
C ASP A 246 29.16 -2.11 11.10
N PRO A 247 28.45 -1.34 10.26
CA PRO A 247 28.65 0.09 10.11
C PRO A 247 28.23 0.84 11.37
N ALA A 248 28.91 1.96 11.64
CA ALA A 248 28.51 2.88 12.69
C ALA A 248 27.12 3.48 12.43
N ASP A 249 26.41 3.87 13.49
CA ASP A 249 25.03 4.38 13.37
C ASP A 249 24.94 5.67 12.54
N GLU A 250 25.98 6.50 12.58
CA GLU A 250 26.05 7.76 11.84
C GLU A 250 26.24 7.58 10.32
N GLU A 251 26.60 6.37 9.86
CA GLU A 251 26.79 6.08 8.44
C GLU A 251 25.48 5.92 7.64
N GLY A 252 24.33 5.99 8.30
CA GLY A 252 23.01 5.97 7.65
C GLY A 252 22.61 4.63 7.04
N TYR A 253 23.24 3.53 7.44
CA TYR A 253 22.87 2.19 7.02
C TYR A 253 21.65 1.67 7.79
N ILE A 254 20.74 0.99 7.07
CA ILE A 254 19.64 0.23 7.69
C ILE A 254 19.87 -1.26 7.50
N ARG A 255 19.50 -2.06 8.50
CA ARG A 255 19.63 -3.52 8.45
C ARG A 255 18.30 -4.13 8.05
N LEU A 256 18.27 -4.86 6.93
CA LEU A 256 17.11 -5.60 6.47
C LEU A 256 17.21 -7.06 6.91
N THR A 257 16.11 -7.63 7.36
CA THR A 257 16.02 -9.05 7.78
C THR A 257 14.67 -9.62 7.37
N THR A 258 14.64 -10.93 7.15
CA THR A 258 13.43 -11.68 6.82
C THR A 258 12.64 -12.15 8.07
N HIS A 259 13.19 -11.96 9.29
CA HIS A 259 12.61 -12.46 10.52
C HIS A 259 12.39 -11.34 11.54
N ASN A 260 11.16 -11.21 12.03
CA ASN A 260 10.77 -10.20 13.02
C ASN A 260 11.59 -10.31 14.33
N ALA A 261 11.88 -11.52 14.79
CA ALA A 261 12.69 -11.72 15.99
C ALA A 261 14.10 -11.12 15.85
N ARG A 262 14.71 -11.22 14.66
CA ARG A 262 16.00 -10.58 14.39
C ARG A 262 15.89 -9.06 14.35
N ALA A 263 14.85 -8.53 13.73
CA ALA A 263 14.60 -7.08 13.71
C ALA A 263 14.41 -6.56 15.14
N ALA A 264 13.60 -7.23 15.96
CA ALA A 264 13.39 -6.89 17.37
C ALA A 264 14.71 -6.89 18.15
N ALA A 265 15.52 -7.95 18.06
CA ALA A 265 16.79 -8.04 18.76
C ALA A 265 17.76 -6.90 18.39
N VAL A 266 17.84 -6.53 17.10
CA VAL A 266 18.67 -5.39 16.67
C VAL A 266 18.12 -4.08 17.23
N ASN A 267 16.81 -3.85 17.14
CA ASN A 267 16.18 -2.62 17.62
C ASN A 267 16.30 -2.48 19.15
N GLU A 268 16.10 -3.55 19.91
CA GLU A 268 16.27 -3.57 21.37
C GLU A 268 17.72 -3.26 21.77
N GLY A 269 18.69 -3.86 21.07
CA GLY A 269 20.11 -3.57 21.29
C GLY A 269 20.44 -2.10 21.04
N LYS A 270 19.94 -1.52 19.95
CA LYS A 270 20.10 -0.10 19.62
C LYS A 270 19.41 0.81 20.63
N LEU A 271 18.18 0.48 21.02
CA LEU A 271 17.43 1.23 22.03
C LEU A 271 18.18 1.24 23.39
N ALA A 272 18.73 0.10 23.80
CA ALA A 272 19.49 0.00 25.04
C ALA A 272 20.82 0.78 25.01
N SER A 273 21.38 1.06 23.83
CA SER A 273 22.62 1.86 23.68
C SER A 273 22.37 3.37 23.69
N LEU A 274 21.12 3.84 23.62
CA LEU A 274 20.81 5.27 23.70
C LEU A 274 21.12 5.82 25.09
N ALA A 275 21.74 6.99 25.12
CA ALA A 275 21.99 7.70 26.38
C ALA A 275 20.67 8.26 26.93
N GLY A 276 20.36 7.98 28.18
CA GLY A 276 19.19 8.50 28.89
C GLY A 276 18.43 7.43 29.68
N GLN A 277 17.50 7.89 30.52
CA GLN A 277 16.60 6.99 31.27
C GLN A 277 15.41 6.63 30.40
N PRO A 278 15.05 5.34 30.28
CA PRO A 278 13.88 4.95 29.49
C PRO A 278 12.58 5.42 30.18
N THR A 279 11.68 5.99 29.40
CA THR A 279 10.33 6.32 29.87
C THR A 279 9.37 5.21 29.42
N VAL A 280 8.73 4.56 30.38
CA VAL A 280 7.79 3.47 30.11
C VAL A 280 6.36 4.01 30.11
N PHE A 281 5.70 3.96 28.96
CA PHE A 281 4.28 4.24 28.83
C PHE A 281 3.49 2.93 28.88
N ARG A 282 2.58 2.80 29.84
CA ARG A 282 1.70 1.63 29.93
C ARG A 282 0.39 1.93 29.24
N ALA A 283 0.03 1.10 28.26
CA ALA A 283 -1.27 1.20 27.61
C ALA A 283 -2.39 0.81 28.59
N ARG A 284 -3.49 1.57 28.58
CA ARG A 284 -4.73 1.15 29.20
C ARG A 284 -5.56 0.40 28.16
N ILE A 285 -5.81 -0.88 28.41
CA ILE A 285 -6.59 -1.73 27.51
C ILE A 285 -8.05 -1.68 27.96
N GLU A 286 -8.95 -1.27 27.05
CA GLU A 286 -10.41 -1.30 27.25
C GLU A 286 -11.02 -2.25 26.24
N GLY A 287 -11.84 -3.21 26.74
CA GLY A 287 -12.48 -4.24 25.91
C GLY A 287 -11.64 -5.51 25.72
N LYS A 288 -11.99 -6.30 24.71
CA LYS A 288 -11.26 -7.53 24.37
C LYS A 288 -10.11 -7.22 23.41
N PHE A 289 -8.90 -7.28 23.91
CA PHE A 289 -7.69 -7.09 23.12
C PHE A 289 -6.94 -8.44 23.01
N PRO A 290 -6.60 -8.91 21.81
CA PRO A 290 -5.93 -10.18 21.67
C PRO A 290 -4.53 -10.13 22.31
N PRO A 291 -4.11 -11.18 23.07
CA PRO A 291 -2.82 -11.20 23.76
C PRO A 291 -1.60 -11.11 22.85
N SER A 292 -1.81 -11.31 21.54
CA SER A 292 -0.75 -11.34 20.51
C SER A 292 -0.67 -10.07 19.66
N ALA A 293 -1.35 -9.01 20.05
CA ALA A 293 -1.35 -7.74 19.32
C ALA A 293 -0.33 -6.75 19.87
#